data_fb0520cd28e0abdce4952452320767ec
#
_entry.id   fb0520cd28e0abdce4952452320767ec
#
_cell.length_a   1.000
_cell.length_b   1.000
_cell.length_c   1.000
_cell.angle_alpha   90.00
_cell.angle_beta   90.00
_cell.angle_gamma   90.00
#
_symmetry.space_group_name_H-M   'P 1'
#
loop_
_entity.id
_entity.type
_entity.pdbx_description
1 polymer ?
#
loop_
_entity_poly.entity_id
_entity_poly.type
_entity_poly.pdbx_seq_one_letter_code
_entity_poly.pdbx_strand_id
1 'polypeptide(L)'
;MKFKNIYGREVNKNITPYIVDWNKVRGSKAQFNVKKFFEQFWVAHVICEEFPVSGSRMRCDFINFTKKIAVETHGQQHDKFIPFFHKNRTNFKKSFKRDLVKYNWLELNGFTVIEIFDNEIKDLSREWIKEKFGIEI
;
A
#
# COMPACT_ATOMS: atom_id res chain seq x y z
N MET A 1 14.96 -7.39 -10.28
CA MET A 1 15.12 -6.76 -8.96
C MET A 1 14.98 -7.82 -7.86
N LYS A 2 15.82 -7.74 -6.87
CA LYS A 2 15.84 -8.74 -5.79
C LYS A 2 14.99 -8.30 -4.61
N PHE A 3 14.17 -9.25 -4.11
CA PHE A 3 13.33 -9.07 -2.92
C PHE A 3 13.46 -10.28 -2.03
N LYS A 4 13.04 -10.11 -0.78
CA LYS A 4 12.80 -11.24 0.10
C LYS A 4 11.32 -11.60 0.01
N ASN A 5 11.00 -12.90 0.02
CA ASN A 5 9.60 -13.32 0.11
C ASN A 5 9.13 -13.28 1.57
N ILE A 6 7.87 -13.65 1.83
CA ILE A 6 7.32 -13.61 3.19
C ILE A 6 8.02 -14.57 4.15
N TYR A 7 8.80 -15.51 3.64
CA TYR A 7 9.59 -16.45 4.46
C TYR A 7 11.04 -15.99 4.63
N GLY A 8 11.41 -14.82 4.12
CA GLY A 8 12.75 -14.26 4.22
C GLY A 8 13.75 -14.77 3.20
N ARG A 9 13.30 -15.53 2.19
CA ARG A 9 14.17 -16.04 1.12
C ARG A 9 14.29 -15.02 -0.01
N GLU A 10 15.49 -14.86 -0.54
CA GLU A 10 15.73 -13.96 -1.66
C GLU A 10 15.12 -14.52 -2.95
N VAL A 11 14.37 -13.67 -3.66
CA VAL A 11 13.75 -13.99 -4.96
C VAL A 11 14.04 -12.89 -5.96
N ASN A 12 14.12 -13.26 -7.24
CA ASN A 12 14.24 -12.31 -8.33
C ASN A 12 12.85 -12.05 -8.92
N LYS A 13 12.54 -10.76 -9.14
CA LYS A 13 11.22 -10.36 -9.66
C LYS A 13 11.37 -9.33 -10.75
N ASN A 14 10.72 -9.58 -11.89
CA ASN A 14 10.60 -8.58 -12.94
C ASN A 14 9.50 -7.59 -12.53
N ILE A 15 9.85 -6.33 -12.34
CA ILE A 15 8.90 -5.29 -11.93
C ILE A 15 8.18 -4.64 -13.11
N THR A 16 8.66 -4.83 -14.32
CA THR A 16 8.12 -4.17 -15.52
C THR A 16 6.62 -4.32 -15.69
N PRO A 17 6.02 -5.51 -15.48
CA PRO A 17 4.55 -5.67 -15.62
C PRO A 17 3.74 -4.84 -14.62
N TYR A 18 4.36 -4.36 -13.55
CA TYR A 18 3.68 -3.67 -12.44
C TYR A 18 3.93 -2.17 -12.43
N ILE A 19 4.76 -1.65 -13.35
CA ILE A 19 5.05 -0.22 -13.39
C ILE A 19 3.74 0.56 -13.55
N VAL A 20 3.61 1.62 -12.77
CA VAL A 20 2.40 2.41 -12.68
C VAL A 20 2.00 3.02 -14.03
N ASP A 21 0.71 2.93 -14.34
CA ASP A 21 0.08 3.73 -15.38
C ASP A 21 -0.79 4.77 -14.68
N TRP A 22 -0.30 6.01 -14.62
CA TRP A 22 -0.92 7.07 -13.85
C TRP A 22 -2.36 7.40 -14.29
N ASN A 23 -2.71 7.07 -15.52
CA ASN A 23 -4.03 7.39 -16.08
C ASN A 23 -5.04 6.25 -15.97
N LYS A 24 -4.58 5.04 -15.66
CA LYS A 24 -5.45 3.87 -15.60
C LYS A 24 -6.07 3.74 -14.22
N VAL A 25 -7.39 3.49 -14.18
CA VAL A 25 -8.07 3.17 -12.94
C VAL A 25 -7.86 1.70 -12.62
N ARG A 26 -7.20 1.43 -11.50
CA ARG A 26 -7.04 0.09 -10.94
C ARG A 26 -7.54 0.10 -9.51
N GLY A 27 -8.27 -0.96 -9.14
CA GLY A 27 -8.84 -1.03 -7.81
C GLY A 27 -9.98 -0.03 -7.58
N SER A 28 -10.11 0.47 -6.38
CA SER A 28 -11.20 1.34 -5.98
C SER A 28 -11.00 2.79 -6.45
N LYS A 29 -12.10 3.57 -6.38
CA LYS A 29 -12.04 5.01 -6.64
C LYS A 29 -11.11 5.71 -5.63
N ALA A 30 -11.15 5.29 -4.37
CA ALA A 30 -10.27 5.81 -3.34
C ALA A 30 -8.80 5.60 -3.71
N GLN A 31 -8.45 4.40 -4.17
CA GLN A 31 -7.10 4.09 -4.61
C GLN A 31 -6.68 4.97 -5.79
N PHE A 32 -7.58 5.20 -6.74
CA PHE A 32 -7.29 6.07 -7.88
C PHE A 32 -7.07 7.53 -7.45
N ASN A 33 -7.86 8.03 -6.51
CA ASN A 33 -7.70 9.39 -5.99
C ASN A 33 -6.35 9.56 -5.27
N VAL A 34 -5.94 8.58 -4.50
CA VAL A 34 -4.62 8.55 -3.85
C VAL A 34 -3.51 8.53 -4.89
N LYS A 35 -3.66 7.72 -5.93
CA LYS A 35 -2.73 7.64 -7.06
C LYS A 35 -2.53 9.01 -7.71
N LYS A 36 -3.61 9.74 -7.99
CA LYS A 36 -3.55 11.07 -8.59
C LYS A 36 -2.86 12.08 -7.68
N PHE A 37 -3.05 11.97 -6.38
CA PHE A 37 -2.32 12.81 -5.43
C PHE A 37 -0.81 12.59 -5.54
N PHE A 38 -0.35 11.35 -5.51
CA PHE A 38 1.08 11.04 -5.55
C PHE A 38 1.73 11.30 -6.91
N GLU A 39 0.96 11.28 -7.99
CA GLU A 39 1.47 11.60 -9.32
C GLU A 39 2.20 12.93 -9.35
N GLN A 40 1.70 13.93 -8.63
CA GLN A 40 2.28 15.26 -8.57
C GLN A 40 3.74 15.25 -8.11
N PHE A 41 4.10 14.28 -7.28
CA PHE A 41 5.42 14.24 -6.63
C PHE A 41 6.30 13.10 -7.16
N TRP A 42 5.69 12.07 -7.73
CA TRP A 42 6.37 10.81 -8.00
C TRP A 42 6.48 10.44 -9.47
N VAL A 43 6.13 11.35 -10.39
CA VAL A 43 6.12 11.04 -11.83
C VAL A 43 7.50 10.61 -12.34
N ALA A 44 8.58 11.10 -11.73
CA ALA A 44 9.95 10.78 -12.12
C ALA A 44 10.54 9.59 -11.34
N HIS A 45 9.78 8.99 -10.43
CA HIS A 45 10.25 7.87 -9.61
C HIS A 45 9.83 6.53 -10.21
N VAL A 46 10.49 5.46 -9.76
CA VAL A 46 10.10 4.09 -10.12
C VAL A 46 8.99 3.64 -9.17
N ILE A 47 7.78 3.55 -9.69
CA ILE A 47 6.58 3.20 -8.93
C ILE A 47 5.93 1.98 -9.55
N CYS A 48 5.56 1.01 -8.72
CA CYS A 48 4.70 -0.11 -9.12
C CYS A 48 3.35 -0.04 -8.44
N GLU A 49 2.32 -0.55 -9.11
CA GLU A 49 0.97 -0.64 -8.57
C GLU A 49 0.50 -2.09 -8.60
N GLU A 50 -0.38 -2.45 -7.67
CA GLU A 50 -0.89 -3.82 -7.54
C GLU A 50 0.26 -4.83 -7.52
N PHE A 51 1.29 -4.53 -6.74
CA PHE A 51 2.54 -5.30 -6.71
C PHE A 51 2.39 -6.52 -5.80
N PRO A 52 2.73 -7.73 -6.28
CA PRO A 52 2.57 -8.95 -5.49
C PRO A 52 3.49 -8.95 -4.26
N VAL A 53 2.93 -9.36 -3.15
CA VAL A 53 3.69 -9.69 -1.93
C VAL A 53 4.27 -11.09 -2.12
N SER A 54 5.57 -11.18 -2.36
CA SER A 54 6.24 -12.43 -2.75
C SER A 54 6.02 -13.55 -1.74
N GLY A 55 5.50 -14.68 -2.23
CA GLY A 55 5.17 -15.86 -1.41
C GLY A 55 3.71 -15.86 -0.95
N SER A 56 2.90 -14.90 -1.36
CA SER A 56 1.49 -14.82 -1.01
C SER A 56 0.65 -14.42 -2.22
N ARG A 57 -0.67 -14.38 -2.05
CA ARG A 57 -1.60 -13.87 -3.06
C ARG A 57 -1.95 -12.40 -2.85
N MET A 58 -1.40 -11.79 -1.82
CA MET A 58 -1.65 -10.38 -1.51
C MET A 58 -0.91 -9.46 -2.48
N ARG A 59 -1.42 -8.22 -2.59
CA ARG A 59 -0.82 -7.17 -3.40
C ARG A 59 -0.70 -5.89 -2.60
N CYS A 60 0.33 -5.10 -2.90
CA CYS A 60 0.46 -3.76 -2.38
C CYS A 60 -0.10 -2.77 -3.39
N ASP A 61 -0.84 -1.77 -2.93
CA ASP A 61 -1.48 -0.81 -3.82
C ASP A 61 -0.44 -0.03 -4.61
N PHE A 62 0.54 0.58 -3.93
CA PHE A 62 1.62 1.32 -4.57
C PHE A 62 2.94 1.09 -3.84
N ILE A 63 4.01 0.93 -4.60
CA ILE A 63 5.36 0.89 -4.05
C ILE A 63 6.25 1.86 -4.82
N ASN A 64 6.84 2.81 -4.10
CA ASN A 64 7.86 3.71 -4.63
C ASN A 64 9.23 3.12 -4.30
N PHE A 65 9.91 2.59 -5.31
CA PHE A 65 11.23 1.99 -5.12
C PHE A 65 12.34 3.05 -4.98
N THR A 66 12.14 4.21 -5.54
CA THR A 66 13.11 5.31 -5.46
C THR A 66 13.23 5.81 -4.03
N LYS A 67 12.12 6.01 -3.35
CA LYS A 67 12.08 6.54 -1.98
C LYS A 67 11.89 5.46 -0.91
N LYS A 68 11.66 4.21 -1.31
CA LYS A 68 11.38 3.10 -0.39
C LYS A 68 10.14 3.34 0.46
N ILE A 69 9.09 3.80 -0.19
CA ILE A 69 7.79 4.07 0.45
C ILE A 69 6.73 3.19 -0.19
N ALA A 70 5.94 2.50 0.63
CA ALA A 70 4.76 1.77 0.19
C ALA A 70 3.52 2.53 0.65
N VAL A 71 2.51 2.61 -0.21
CA VAL A 71 1.24 3.27 0.10
C VAL A 71 0.12 2.25 0.02
N GLU A 72 -0.65 2.15 1.11
CA GLU A 72 -1.83 1.31 1.19
C GLU A 72 -3.06 2.17 1.39
N THR A 73 -4.11 1.90 0.63
CA THR A 73 -5.38 2.61 0.75
C THR A 73 -6.42 1.70 1.40
N HIS A 74 -7.19 2.28 2.30
CA HIS A 74 -8.24 1.56 3.01
C HIS A 74 -9.58 2.25 2.78
N GLY A 75 -10.57 1.50 2.34
CA GLY A 75 -11.91 2.01 2.11
C GLY A 75 -12.68 2.21 3.42
N GLN A 76 -13.86 2.80 3.31
CA GLN A 76 -14.76 3.05 4.45
C GLN A 76 -15.13 1.79 5.23
N GLN A 77 -15.02 0.63 4.60
CA GLN A 77 -15.33 -0.64 5.26
C GLN A 77 -14.45 -0.89 6.47
N HIS A 78 -13.23 -0.37 6.48
CA HIS A 78 -12.33 -0.50 7.63
C HIS A 78 -12.87 0.23 8.84
N ASP A 79 -13.36 1.44 8.67
CA ASP A 79 -13.95 2.21 9.77
C ASP A 79 -15.30 1.65 10.22
N LYS A 80 -16.08 1.14 9.26
CA LYS A 80 -17.39 0.54 9.51
C LYS A 80 -17.28 -0.88 10.06
N PHE A 81 -16.12 -1.49 10.02
CA PHE A 81 -15.91 -2.86 10.47
C PHE A 81 -16.03 -3.00 11.99
N ILE A 82 -15.74 -1.93 12.72
CA ILE A 82 -15.80 -1.94 14.17
C ILE A 82 -17.20 -2.28 14.70
N PRO A 83 -18.30 -1.70 14.16
CA PRO A 83 -19.65 -2.10 14.59
C PRO A 83 -20.02 -3.53 14.23
N PHE A 84 -19.44 -4.08 13.16
CA PHE A 84 -19.69 -5.45 12.72
C PHE A 84 -18.72 -6.47 13.31
N PHE A 85 -17.78 -6.02 14.10
CA PHE A 85 -16.74 -6.84 14.69
C PHE A 85 -17.30 -8.06 15.43
N HIS A 86 -18.40 -7.88 16.17
CA HIS A 86 -19.03 -8.95 16.94
C HIS A 86 -19.68 -10.01 16.06
N LYS A 87 -20.13 -9.66 14.85
CA LYS A 87 -20.78 -10.60 13.93
C LYS A 87 -19.78 -11.34 13.04
N ASN A 88 -18.64 -10.72 12.72
CA ASN A 88 -17.66 -11.25 11.78
C ASN A 88 -16.26 -11.33 12.37
N ARG A 89 -16.17 -11.69 13.62
CA ARG A 89 -14.91 -11.74 14.38
C ARG A 89 -13.84 -12.59 13.68
N THR A 90 -14.23 -13.73 13.13
CA THR A 90 -13.30 -14.64 12.43
C THR A 90 -12.75 -14.00 11.16
N ASN A 91 -13.60 -13.34 10.36
CA ASN A 91 -13.17 -12.66 9.13
C ASN A 91 -12.28 -11.47 9.44
N PHE A 92 -12.57 -10.73 10.48
CA PHE A 92 -11.72 -9.63 10.94
C PHE A 92 -10.33 -10.13 11.34
N LYS A 93 -10.25 -11.21 12.10
CA LYS A 93 -8.97 -11.79 12.50
C LYS A 93 -8.14 -12.25 11.30
N LYS A 94 -8.77 -12.85 10.30
CA LYS A 94 -8.09 -13.29 9.07
C LYS A 94 -7.57 -12.09 8.28
N SER A 95 -8.35 -11.03 8.17
CA SER A 95 -7.96 -9.79 7.49
C SER A 95 -6.77 -9.14 8.20
N PHE A 96 -6.83 -9.04 9.51
CA PHE A 96 -5.76 -8.49 10.34
C PHE A 96 -4.45 -9.28 10.16
N LYS A 97 -4.52 -10.61 10.15
CA LYS A 97 -3.34 -11.46 9.93
C LYS A 97 -2.70 -11.22 8.56
N ARG A 98 -3.54 -11.09 7.52
CA ARG A 98 -3.04 -10.81 6.16
C ARG A 98 -2.34 -9.46 6.09
N ASP A 99 -2.94 -8.43 6.69
CA ASP A 99 -2.35 -7.10 6.73
C ASP A 99 -1.02 -7.11 7.47
N LEU A 100 -0.93 -7.83 8.57
CA LEU A 100 0.30 -7.96 9.33
C LEU A 100 1.40 -8.66 8.51
N VAL A 101 1.07 -9.71 7.77
CA VAL A 101 2.03 -10.39 6.89
C VAL A 101 2.53 -9.44 5.81
N LYS A 102 1.64 -8.66 5.20
CA LYS A 102 2.01 -7.67 4.20
C LYS A 102 2.95 -6.61 4.77
N TYR A 103 2.63 -6.06 5.92
CA TYR A 103 3.45 -5.02 6.55
C TYR A 103 4.81 -5.56 6.98
N ASN A 104 4.87 -6.77 7.51
CA ASN A 104 6.13 -7.41 7.84
C ASN A 104 7.00 -7.61 6.60
N TRP A 105 6.38 -8.02 5.48
CA TRP A 105 7.09 -8.18 4.21
C TRP A 105 7.65 -6.85 3.70
N LEU A 106 6.86 -5.79 3.77
CA LEU A 106 7.30 -4.45 3.36
C LEU A 106 8.47 -3.96 4.21
N GLU A 107 8.37 -4.10 5.51
CA GLU A 107 9.42 -3.71 6.44
C GLU A 107 10.69 -4.53 6.21
N LEU A 108 10.55 -5.84 6.01
CA LEU A 108 11.66 -6.75 5.71
C LEU A 108 12.43 -6.33 4.45
N ASN A 109 11.72 -5.77 3.47
CA ASN A 109 12.32 -5.29 2.23
C ASN A 109 12.73 -3.81 2.28
N GLY A 110 12.67 -3.19 3.44
CA GLY A 110 13.18 -1.84 3.66
C GLY A 110 12.21 -0.73 3.31
N PHE A 111 10.91 -1.01 3.22
CA PHE A 111 9.90 0.00 2.89
C PHE A 111 9.29 0.59 4.14
N THR A 112 9.03 1.89 4.09
CA THR A 112 8.19 2.58 5.07
C THR A 112 6.76 2.62 4.52
N VAL A 113 5.77 2.38 5.38
CA VAL A 113 4.38 2.25 4.95
C VAL A 113 3.60 3.50 5.30
N ILE A 114 2.88 4.03 4.31
CA ILE A 114 1.87 5.07 4.50
C ILE A 114 0.50 4.44 4.29
N GLU A 115 -0.36 4.54 5.30
CA GLU A 115 -1.75 4.07 5.21
C GLU A 115 -2.67 5.27 5.07
N ILE A 116 -3.53 5.25 4.06
CA ILE A 116 -4.48 6.34 3.81
C ILE A 116 -5.88 5.75 3.78
N PHE A 117 -6.73 6.23 4.69
CA PHE A 117 -8.13 5.85 4.74
C PHE A 117 -8.96 6.76 3.82
N ASP A 118 -10.08 6.25 3.35
CA ASP A 118 -10.95 6.95 2.42
C ASP A 118 -11.36 8.35 2.91
N ASN A 119 -11.69 8.45 4.20
CA ASN A 119 -12.06 9.72 4.81
C ASN A 119 -10.89 10.70 5.00
N GLU A 120 -9.66 10.27 4.78
CA GLU A 120 -8.47 11.11 4.90
C GLU A 120 -8.01 11.70 3.56
N ILE A 121 -8.54 11.21 2.45
CA ILE A 121 -8.10 11.63 1.11
C ILE A 121 -8.25 13.14 0.91
N LYS A 122 -9.33 13.72 1.44
CA LYS A 122 -9.59 15.16 1.38
C LYS A 122 -8.52 16.01 2.08
N ASP A 123 -7.79 15.41 3.02
CA ASP A 123 -6.77 16.10 3.82
C ASP A 123 -5.35 15.88 3.30
N LEU A 124 -5.19 15.09 2.24
CA LEU A 124 -3.87 14.73 1.71
C LEU A 124 -3.09 15.97 1.27
N SER A 125 -1.89 16.11 1.86
CA SER A 125 -0.87 17.07 1.48
C SER A 125 0.48 16.55 1.92
N ARG A 126 1.56 17.14 1.41
CA ARG A 126 2.91 16.78 1.87
C ARG A 126 3.06 17.02 3.37
N GLU A 127 2.52 18.12 3.85
CA GLU A 127 2.57 18.51 5.25
C GLU A 127 1.78 17.54 6.12
N TRP A 128 0.60 17.14 5.68
CA TRP A 128 -0.23 16.16 6.40
C TRP A 128 0.50 14.81 6.55
N ILE A 129 1.13 14.35 5.47
CA ILE A 129 1.88 13.09 5.49
C ILE A 129 3.09 13.19 6.40
N LYS A 130 3.82 14.29 6.33
CA LYS A 130 4.98 14.52 7.19
C LYS A 130 4.59 14.56 8.67
N GLU A 131 3.50 15.25 8.98
CA GLU A 131 3.02 15.36 10.36
C GLU A 131 2.55 14.02 10.91
N LYS A 132 1.81 13.25 10.11
CA LYS A 132 1.23 11.98 10.56
C LYS A 132 2.23 10.84 10.59
N PHE A 133 3.11 10.74 9.59
CA PHE A 133 4.01 9.59 9.40
C PHE A 133 5.49 9.95 9.58
N GLY A 134 5.84 11.21 9.64
CA GLY A 134 7.22 11.65 9.67
C GLY A 134 7.99 11.41 8.36
N ILE A 135 7.29 11.31 7.24
CA ILE A 135 7.85 10.95 5.94
C ILE A 135 7.77 12.14 4.98
N GLU A 136 8.87 12.40 4.28
CA GLU A 136 8.90 13.36 3.17
C GLU A 136 8.74 12.61 1.85
N ILE A 137 7.69 12.96 1.12
CA ILE A 137 7.36 12.30 -0.17
C ILE A 137 7.98 13.00 -1.38
#